data_a89a51e293b65b3f0d6dde63c0ffc16f
#
_entry.id   a89a51e293b65b3f0d6dde63c0ffc16f
#
_cell.length_a   1.000
_cell.length_b   1.000
_cell.length_c   1.000
_cell.angle_alpha   90.00
_cell.angle_beta   90.00
_cell.angle_gamma   90.00
#
_symmetry.space_group_name_H-M   'P 1'
#
loop_
_entity.id
_entity.type
_entity.pdbx_description
1 polymer ?
#
loop_
_entity_poly.entity_id
_entity_poly.type
_entity_poly.pdbx_seq_one_letter_code
_entity_poly.pdbx_strand_id
1 'polypeptide(L)'
;MKTETILQTIGNTPHVRIQRLFGPGANVWIKSERSNPGGSIKDRIALAMIEDAETSGMLQPGGTIIEPTSGNTGVVLAVVAAVKGYKLVLVMPDSMSIERRRLMLAYGATFDLTPREKGMKGAIARAQELVAATPGSWMPQQFENPVNIAVHARTTAQEILADFPDGLDALITGVGTGGHITGCAQVLKAAWPNLKVFAVEPTASPVISGGAPAPHPIQGIGAGFIPKNLDVSLLDGVIQVDAEPAREMARRSAREEGILVGISSGATLAAIAQKLAELPAGARVLGFNYDTGERYLSVEGFLPA
;
A
#
# COMPACT_ATOMS: atom_id res chain seq x y z
N MET A 1 7.91 24.66 -3.68
CA MET A 1 8.07 23.80 -4.88
C MET A 1 7.10 24.31 -5.95
N LYS A 2 7.53 24.42 -7.22
CA LYS A 2 6.67 24.74 -8.37
C LYS A 2 6.72 23.55 -9.33
N THR A 3 5.57 22.99 -9.71
CA THR A 3 5.44 21.79 -10.55
C THR A 3 4.47 22.07 -11.69
N GLU A 4 4.62 21.39 -12.81
CA GLU A 4 3.75 21.53 -13.98
C GLU A 4 2.50 20.64 -13.87
N THR A 5 2.61 19.52 -13.13
CA THR A 5 1.50 18.59 -12.93
C THR A 5 1.51 18.05 -11.51
N ILE A 6 0.34 17.65 -11.02
CA ILE A 6 0.19 17.05 -9.69
C ILE A 6 1.00 15.74 -9.56
N LEU A 7 1.25 15.03 -10.67
CA LEU A 7 2.02 13.78 -10.66
C LEU A 7 3.48 13.97 -10.22
N GLN A 8 4.05 15.15 -10.45
CA GLN A 8 5.41 15.49 -10.03
C GLN A 8 5.55 15.68 -8.51
N THR A 9 4.45 15.70 -7.78
CA THR A 9 4.44 15.77 -6.31
C THR A 9 4.42 14.38 -5.65
N ILE A 10 4.38 13.31 -6.45
CA ILE A 10 4.43 11.94 -5.94
C ILE A 10 5.84 11.63 -5.42
N GLY A 11 5.91 11.05 -4.23
CA GLY A 11 7.17 10.75 -3.55
C GLY A 11 7.65 11.87 -2.63
N ASN A 12 8.90 11.79 -2.20
CA ASN A 12 9.50 12.68 -1.20
C ASN A 12 8.60 12.88 0.03
N THR A 13 7.99 11.78 0.46
CA THR A 13 7.08 11.78 1.60
C THR A 13 7.85 11.88 2.92
N PRO A 14 7.35 12.62 3.92
CA PRO A 14 8.09 12.84 5.15
C PRO A 14 8.20 11.58 6.02
N HIS A 15 9.30 11.49 6.77
CA HIS A 15 9.44 10.59 7.91
C HIS A 15 9.04 11.34 9.18
N VAL A 16 8.04 10.84 9.90
CA VAL A 16 7.50 11.47 11.11
C VAL A 16 7.86 10.62 12.33
N ARG A 17 8.52 11.24 13.32
CA ARG A 17 8.82 10.57 14.58
C ARG A 17 7.54 10.41 15.41
N ILE A 18 7.30 9.21 15.91
CA ILE A 18 6.22 8.92 16.85
C ILE A 18 6.72 9.21 18.25
N GLN A 19 6.04 10.10 18.99
CA GLN A 19 6.55 10.64 20.25
C GLN A 19 5.85 10.08 21.48
N ARG A 20 4.55 9.84 21.41
CA ARG A 20 3.71 9.51 22.57
C ARG A 20 3.20 8.07 22.57
N LEU A 21 2.89 7.54 21.41
CA LEU A 21 2.21 6.25 21.21
C LEU A 21 2.96 5.06 21.83
N PHE A 22 4.29 5.09 21.82
CA PHE A 22 5.17 4.02 22.32
C PHE A 22 5.92 4.40 23.61
N GLY A 23 5.62 5.57 24.19
CA GLY A 23 6.23 6.05 25.40
C GLY A 23 7.62 6.69 25.22
N PRO A 24 8.17 7.26 26.32
CA PRO A 24 9.45 7.94 26.30
C PRO A 24 10.60 6.96 26.00
N GLY A 25 11.52 7.37 25.13
CA GLY A 25 12.70 6.57 24.77
C GLY A 25 12.51 5.68 23.53
N ALA A 26 11.29 5.51 23.04
CA ALA A 26 11.06 4.83 21.76
C ALA A 26 11.60 5.65 20.59
N ASN A 27 12.34 4.99 19.70
CA ASN A 27 12.89 5.62 18.49
C ASN A 27 12.17 5.09 17.25
N VAL A 28 10.88 5.39 17.16
CA VAL A 28 9.97 4.91 16.12
C VAL A 28 9.64 6.03 15.16
N TRP A 29 9.72 5.72 13.88
CA TRP A 29 9.42 6.61 12.77
C TRP A 29 8.40 5.97 11.83
N ILE A 30 7.57 6.79 11.19
CA ILE A 30 6.69 6.35 10.11
C ILE A 30 6.95 7.17 8.86
N LYS A 31 7.08 6.50 7.72
CA LYS A 31 7.07 7.16 6.41
C LYS A 31 5.65 7.45 6.00
N SER A 32 5.32 8.73 5.85
CA SER A 32 3.94 9.21 5.66
C SER A 32 3.52 9.23 4.20
N GLU A 33 3.23 8.05 3.63
CA GLU A 33 2.80 7.89 2.23
C GLU A 33 1.41 8.51 1.94
N ARG A 34 0.63 8.82 2.98
CA ARG A 34 -0.60 9.62 2.83
C ARG A 34 -0.35 11.01 2.25
N SER A 35 0.88 11.49 2.31
CA SER A 35 1.27 12.81 1.80
C SER A 35 1.38 12.87 0.28
N ASN A 36 1.31 11.73 -0.41
CA ASN A 36 1.17 11.70 -1.86
C ASN A 36 -0.16 12.35 -2.31
N PRO A 37 -0.24 12.92 -3.52
CA PRO A 37 -1.44 13.63 -3.99
C PRO A 37 -2.70 12.76 -4.10
N GLY A 38 -2.56 11.48 -4.45
CA GLY A 38 -3.65 10.51 -4.40
C GLY A 38 -3.88 9.93 -3.00
N GLY A 39 -3.12 10.39 -1.99
CA GLY A 39 -3.28 10.09 -0.57
C GLY A 39 -2.85 8.68 -0.16
N SER A 40 -1.94 8.03 -0.90
CA SER A 40 -1.47 6.70 -0.52
C SER A 40 -0.13 6.30 -1.14
N ILE A 41 0.46 5.23 -0.61
CA ILE A 41 1.65 4.57 -1.17
C ILE A 41 1.45 4.10 -2.63
N LYS A 42 0.20 3.92 -3.05
CA LYS A 42 -0.13 3.43 -4.39
C LYS A 42 0.12 4.46 -5.48
N ASP A 43 0.29 5.73 -5.11
CA ASP A 43 0.68 6.81 -6.03
C ASP A 43 1.95 6.45 -6.79
N ARG A 44 2.94 5.92 -6.09
CA ARG A 44 4.23 5.53 -6.68
C ARG A 44 4.08 4.45 -7.74
N ILE A 45 3.37 3.37 -7.40
CA ILE A 45 3.25 2.22 -8.31
C ILE A 45 2.33 2.50 -9.48
N ALA A 46 1.23 3.23 -9.28
CA ALA A 46 0.29 3.55 -10.36
C ALA A 46 0.94 4.41 -11.44
N LEU A 47 1.67 5.47 -11.04
CA LEU A 47 2.42 6.29 -11.97
C LEU A 47 3.51 5.48 -12.68
N ALA A 48 4.33 4.76 -11.93
CA ALA A 48 5.46 4.03 -12.50
C ALA A 48 5.04 2.93 -13.48
N MET A 49 3.98 2.17 -13.17
CA MET A 49 3.48 1.12 -14.07
C MET A 49 2.91 1.69 -15.37
N ILE A 50 2.21 2.85 -15.30
CA ILE A 50 1.70 3.52 -16.49
C ILE A 50 2.85 4.05 -17.35
N GLU A 51 3.85 4.71 -16.75
CA GLU A 51 5.01 5.24 -17.48
C GLU A 51 5.86 4.15 -18.11
N ASP A 52 5.99 3.01 -17.46
CA ASP A 52 6.66 1.83 -18.03
C ASP A 52 5.88 1.27 -19.23
N ALA A 53 4.57 1.18 -19.11
CA ALA A 53 3.70 0.72 -20.20
C ALA A 53 3.71 1.68 -21.42
N GLU A 54 3.80 3.00 -21.17
CA GLU A 54 3.99 4.01 -22.21
C GLU A 54 5.35 3.81 -22.93
N THR A 55 6.42 3.67 -22.14
CA THR A 55 7.79 3.54 -22.65
C THR A 55 7.97 2.25 -23.45
N SER A 56 7.38 1.15 -22.99
CA SER A 56 7.43 -0.16 -23.67
C SER A 56 6.46 -0.28 -24.83
N GLY A 57 5.58 0.70 -25.04
CA GLY A 57 4.55 0.69 -26.08
C GLY A 57 3.35 -0.21 -25.79
N MET A 58 3.24 -0.78 -24.59
CA MET A 58 2.08 -1.59 -24.18
C MET A 58 0.81 -0.74 -23.99
N LEU A 59 0.97 0.54 -23.62
CA LEU A 59 -0.12 1.49 -23.49
C LEU A 59 0.10 2.66 -24.45
N GLN A 60 -0.81 2.80 -25.41
CA GLN A 60 -0.76 3.90 -26.38
C GLN A 60 -1.51 5.14 -25.87
N PRO A 61 -1.15 6.37 -26.30
CA PRO A 61 -1.87 7.58 -25.94
C PRO A 61 -3.39 7.47 -26.14
N GLY A 62 -4.18 7.84 -25.13
CA GLY A 62 -5.64 7.71 -25.16
C GLY A 62 -6.17 6.28 -25.03
N GLY A 63 -5.30 5.31 -24.77
CA GLY A 63 -5.64 3.91 -24.58
C GLY A 63 -6.52 3.66 -23.34
N THR A 64 -6.92 2.40 -23.17
CA THR A 64 -7.79 1.99 -22.05
C THR A 64 -6.99 1.17 -21.05
N ILE A 65 -7.01 1.60 -19.78
CA ILE A 65 -6.46 0.87 -18.64
C ILE A 65 -7.60 0.08 -17.98
N ILE A 66 -7.39 -1.21 -17.72
CA ILE A 66 -8.36 -2.08 -17.06
C ILE A 66 -7.67 -2.74 -15.87
N GLU A 67 -8.16 -2.53 -14.64
CA GLU A 67 -7.54 -3.13 -13.44
C GLU A 67 -8.60 -3.67 -12.47
N PRO A 68 -8.44 -4.93 -11.98
CA PRO A 68 -9.30 -5.48 -10.94
C PRO A 68 -8.87 -4.95 -9.57
N THR A 69 -9.48 -3.87 -9.13
CA THR A 69 -9.16 -3.26 -7.82
C THR A 69 -10.30 -2.39 -7.32
N SER A 70 -10.50 -2.39 -6.01
CA SER A 70 -11.46 -1.54 -5.30
C SER A 70 -10.79 -0.62 -4.27
N GLY A 71 -9.47 -0.69 -4.17
CA GLY A 71 -8.70 0.02 -3.15
C GLY A 71 -7.97 1.25 -3.67
N ASN A 72 -6.94 1.65 -2.93
CA ASN A 72 -6.13 2.84 -3.23
C ASN A 72 -5.48 2.81 -4.62
N THR A 73 -5.15 1.63 -5.14
CA THR A 73 -4.63 1.51 -6.51
C THR A 73 -5.61 2.04 -7.54
N GLY A 74 -6.90 1.70 -7.41
CA GLY A 74 -7.95 2.22 -8.30
C GLY A 74 -8.10 3.74 -8.23
N VAL A 75 -8.04 4.31 -7.02
CA VAL A 75 -8.06 5.77 -6.83
C VAL A 75 -6.91 6.43 -7.56
N VAL A 76 -5.69 5.92 -7.38
CA VAL A 76 -4.52 6.58 -7.98
C VAL A 76 -4.40 6.31 -9.49
N LEU A 77 -4.79 5.13 -9.96
CA LEU A 77 -4.91 4.90 -11.41
C LEU A 77 -5.88 5.91 -12.03
N ALA A 78 -6.97 6.26 -11.33
CA ALA A 78 -7.90 7.28 -11.80
C ALA A 78 -7.28 8.68 -11.84
N VAL A 79 -6.49 9.06 -10.82
CA VAL A 79 -5.73 10.33 -10.82
C VAL A 79 -4.76 10.39 -12.00
N VAL A 80 -3.94 9.34 -12.19
CA VAL A 80 -2.93 9.32 -13.25
C VAL A 80 -3.59 9.30 -14.63
N ALA A 81 -4.65 8.47 -14.80
CA ALA A 81 -5.39 8.39 -16.05
C ALA A 81 -6.03 9.74 -16.43
N ALA A 82 -6.63 10.46 -15.46
CA ALA A 82 -7.18 11.78 -15.68
C ALA A 82 -6.13 12.80 -16.17
N VAL A 83 -4.95 12.82 -15.55
CA VAL A 83 -3.87 13.74 -15.93
C VAL A 83 -3.26 13.40 -17.29
N LYS A 84 -3.08 12.10 -17.57
CA LYS A 84 -2.42 11.63 -18.82
C LYS A 84 -3.39 11.39 -19.98
N GLY A 85 -4.72 11.55 -19.76
CA GLY A 85 -5.74 11.41 -20.81
C GLY A 85 -6.08 9.96 -21.19
N TYR A 86 -5.94 9.02 -20.26
CA TYR A 86 -6.32 7.61 -20.46
C TYR A 86 -7.77 7.34 -20.05
N LYS A 87 -8.39 6.36 -20.70
CA LYS A 87 -9.64 5.77 -20.23
C LYS A 87 -9.33 4.75 -19.13
N LEU A 88 -10.13 4.72 -18.07
CA LEU A 88 -9.94 3.76 -16.98
C LEU A 88 -11.23 3.01 -16.70
N VAL A 89 -11.14 1.69 -16.72
CA VAL A 89 -12.18 0.76 -16.29
C VAL A 89 -11.70 0.00 -15.07
N LEU A 90 -12.38 0.17 -13.95
CA LEU A 90 -12.07 -0.54 -12.70
C LEU A 90 -13.08 -1.68 -12.52
N VAL A 91 -12.56 -2.89 -12.34
CA VAL A 91 -13.38 -4.09 -12.15
C VAL A 91 -13.38 -4.45 -10.67
N MET A 92 -14.57 -4.54 -10.07
CA MET A 92 -14.69 -4.82 -8.65
C MET A 92 -16.03 -5.43 -8.28
N PRO A 93 -16.12 -6.16 -7.14
CA PRO A 93 -17.41 -6.60 -6.61
C PRO A 93 -18.35 -5.43 -6.30
N ASP A 94 -19.64 -5.60 -6.53
CA ASP A 94 -20.67 -4.59 -6.31
C ASP A 94 -20.87 -4.20 -4.83
N SER A 95 -20.37 -5.02 -3.90
CA SER A 95 -20.34 -4.77 -2.46
C SER A 95 -19.33 -3.70 -2.00
N MET A 96 -18.50 -3.21 -2.90
CA MET A 96 -17.50 -2.20 -2.55
C MET A 96 -18.14 -0.84 -2.21
N SER A 97 -17.51 -0.10 -1.28
CA SER A 97 -18.06 1.13 -0.71
C SER A 97 -18.37 2.17 -1.79
N ILE A 98 -19.54 2.81 -1.65
CA ILE A 98 -20.01 3.81 -2.60
C ILE A 98 -19.13 5.08 -2.56
N GLU A 99 -18.56 5.41 -1.39
CA GLU A 99 -17.69 6.57 -1.22
C GLU A 99 -16.43 6.44 -2.06
N ARG A 100 -15.81 5.24 -2.06
CA ARG A 100 -14.63 4.96 -2.90
C ARG A 100 -14.97 5.03 -4.38
N ARG A 101 -16.13 4.47 -4.78
CA ARG A 101 -16.57 4.55 -6.17
C ARG A 101 -16.83 6.00 -6.58
N ARG A 102 -17.45 6.82 -5.72
CA ARG A 102 -17.65 8.26 -6.00
C ARG A 102 -16.34 9.02 -6.18
N LEU A 103 -15.33 8.71 -5.36
CA LEU A 103 -14.01 9.33 -5.51
C LEU A 103 -13.37 8.98 -6.87
N MET A 104 -13.41 7.70 -7.26
CA MET A 104 -12.87 7.26 -8.55
C MET A 104 -13.67 7.84 -9.73
N LEU A 105 -15.02 7.94 -9.62
CA LEU A 105 -15.87 8.62 -10.61
C LEU A 105 -15.52 10.09 -10.79
N ALA A 106 -15.18 10.79 -9.71
CA ALA A 106 -14.79 12.20 -9.77
C ALA A 106 -13.54 12.43 -10.63
N TYR A 107 -12.67 11.41 -10.75
CA TYR A 107 -11.50 11.41 -11.65
C TYR A 107 -11.80 10.83 -13.04
N GLY A 108 -13.06 10.49 -13.35
CA GLY A 108 -13.46 10.00 -14.67
C GLY A 108 -13.32 8.50 -14.90
N ALA A 109 -13.06 7.71 -13.86
CA ALA A 109 -13.05 6.25 -13.99
C ALA A 109 -14.46 5.70 -14.24
N THR A 110 -14.54 4.59 -14.97
CA THR A 110 -15.77 3.80 -15.16
C THR A 110 -15.64 2.46 -14.45
N PHE A 111 -16.76 1.76 -14.23
CA PHE A 111 -16.78 0.50 -13.51
C PHE A 111 -17.43 -0.63 -14.31
N ASP A 112 -16.85 -1.81 -14.18
CA ASP A 112 -17.51 -3.09 -14.47
C ASP A 112 -17.68 -3.81 -13.11
N LEU A 113 -18.93 -3.91 -12.64
CA LEU A 113 -19.24 -4.48 -11.33
C LEU A 113 -19.54 -5.95 -11.46
N THR A 114 -18.88 -6.78 -10.66
CA THR A 114 -19.09 -8.22 -10.60
C THR A 114 -19.92 -8.61 -9.38
N PRO A 115 -20.64 -9.74 -9.42
CA PRO A 115 -21.37 -10.24 -8.26
C PRO A 115 -20.45 -10.45 -7.05
N ARG A 116 -20.88 -9.96 -5.88
CA ARG A 116 -20.08 -10.01 -4.64
C ARG A 116 -19.69 -11.43 -4.22
N GLU A 117 -20.52 -12.42 -4.58
CA GLU A 117 -20.29 -13.84 -4.27
C GLU A 117 -19.03 -14.39 -4.96
N LYS A 118 -18.64 -13.80 -6.08
CA LYS A 118 -17.42 -14.17 -6.81
C LYS A 118 -16.16 -13.53 -6.25
N GLY A 119 -16.30 -12.51 -5.37
CA GLY A 119 -15.18 -11.80 -4.74
C GLY A 119 -14.16 -11.26 -5.73
N MET A 120 -12.92 -11.05 -5.26
CA MET A 120 -11.83 -10.55 -6.13
C MET A 120 -11.42 -11.53 -7.23
N LYS A 121 -11.57 -12.84 -7.02
CA LYS A 121 -11.30 -13.83 -8.10
C LYS A 121 -12.21 -13.60 -9.30
N GLY A 122 -13.50 -13.30 -9.06
CA GLY A 122 -14.43 -12.96 -10.11
C GLY A 122 -14.10 -11.66 -10.82
N ALA A 123 -13.66 -10.64 -10.07
CA ALA A 123 -13.22 -9.38 -10.65
C ALA A 123 -11.96 -9.54 -11.52
N ILE A 124 -11.00 -10.35 -11.09
CA ILE A 124 -9.78 -10.65 -11.88
C ILE A 124 -10.15 -11.35 -13.20
N ALA A 125 -10.97 -12.42 -13.14
CA ALA A 125 -11.40 -13.12 -14.34
C ALA A 125 -12.14 -12.18 -15.31
N ARG A 126 -13.03 -11.34 -14.79
CA ARG A 126 -13.77 -10.36 -15.59
C ARG A 126 -12.85 -9.30 -16.24
N ALA A 127 -11.85 -8.82 -15.50
CA ALA A 127 -10.86 -7.89 -16.04
C ALA A 127 -10.08 -8.51 -17.21
N GLN A 128 -9.68 -9.78 -17.09
CA GLN A 128 -9.01 -10.52 -18.17
C GLN A 128 -9.90 -10.67 -19.41
N GLU A 129 -11.19 -10.98 -19.24
CA GLU A 129 -12.17 -11.02 -20.34
C GLU A 129 -12.29 -9.66 -21.03
N LEU A 130 -12.35 -8.57 -20.25
CA LEU A 130 -12.46 -7.22 -20.81
C LEU A 130 -11.20 -6.83 -21.59
N VAL A 131 -10.02 -7.14 -21.07
CA VAL A 131 -8.75 -6.89 -21.80
C VAL A 131 -8.73 -7.64 -23.11
N ALA A 132 -9.12 -8.92 -23.12
CA ALA A 132 -9.18 -9.73 -24.34
C ALA A 132 -10.20 -9.18 -25.37
N ALA A 133 -11.29 -8.58 -24.89
CA ALA A 133 -12.36 -8.02 -25.72
C ALA A 133 -12.12 -6.56 -26.15
N THR A 134 -11.12 -5.87 -25.58
CA THR A 134 -10.85 -4.43 -25.81
C THR A 134 -9.47 -4.26 -26.46
N PRO A 135 -9.38 -4.19 -27.79
CA PRO A 135 -8.11 -4.00 -28.50
C PRO A 135 -7.37 -2.74 -28.00
N GLY A 136 -6.06 -2.87 -27.77
CA GLY A 136 -5.22 -1.78 -27.29
C GLY A 136 -5.43 -1.40 -25.81
N SER A 137 -6.20 -2.19 -25.05
CA SER A 137 -6.25 -2.05 -23.60
C SER A 137 -5.05 -2.70 -22.92
N TRP A 138 -4.73 -2.21 -21.74
CA TRP A 138 -3.64 -2.69 -20.91
C TRP A 138 -4.07 -2.88 -19.46
N MET A 139 -3.52 -3.90 -18.79
CA MET A 139 -3.78 -4.20 -17.37
C MET A 139 -2.49 -4.09 -16.57
N PRO A 140 -2.43 -3.20 -15.55
CA PRO A 140 -1.26 -3.00 -14.69
C PRO A 140 -0.77 -4.24 -13.94
N GLN A 141 -1.66 -5.10 -13.47
CA GLN A 141 -1.34 -6.33 -12.72
C GLN A 141 -0.47 -6.09 -11.48
N GLN A 142 -0.92 -5.24 -10.58
CA GLN A 142 -0.14 -4.75 -9.44
C GLN A 142 0.55 -5.83 -8.58
N PHE A 143 0.03 -7.06 -8.54
CA PHE A 143 0.59 -8.16 -7.73
C PHE A 143 1.73 -8.90 -8.41
N GLU A 144 1.93 -8.70 -9.71
CA GLU A 144 2.89 -9.44 -10.55
C GLU A 144 3.86 -8.53 -11.29
N ASN A 145 3.48 -7.27 -11.53
CA ASN A 145 4.29 -6.32 -12.30
C ASN A 145 5.58 -5.95 -11.54
N PRO A 146 6.76 -6.24 -12.08
CA PRO A 146 8.04 -6.00 -11.41
C PRO A 146 8.36 -4.50 -11.25
N VAL A 147 7.72 -3.63 -12.00
CA VAL A 147 7.85 -2.17 -11.85
C VAL A 147 7.41 -1.71 -10.46
N ASN A 148 6.49 -2.44 -9.84
CA ASN A 148 6.08 -2.21 -8.44
C ASN A 148 7.27 -2.35 -7.47
N ILE A 149 8.15 -3.33 -7.66
CA ILE A 149 9.38 -3.48 -6.87
C ILE A 149 10.36 -2.35 -7.22
N ALA A 150 10.59 -2.17 -8.51
CA ALA A 150 11.60 -1.25 -9.03
C ALA A 150 11.35 0.21 -8.60
N VAL A 151 10.09 0.69 -8.59
CA VAL A 151 9.79 2.06 -8.15
C VAL A 151 10.09 2.28 -6.68
N HIS A 152 9.82 1.30 -5.82
CA HIS A 152 10.14 1.41 -4.40
C HIS A 152 11.65 1.35 -4.13
N ALA A 153 12.39 0.56 -4.90
CA ALA A 153 13.84 0.52 -4.83
C ALA A 153 14.49 1.86 -5.25
N ARG A 154 14.00 2.47 -6.35
CA ARG A 154 14.57 3.71 -6.91
C ARG A 154 14.06 5.00 -6.25
N THR A 155 12.96 4.97 -5.48
CA THR A 155 12.39 6.16 -4.83
C THR A 155 12.27 5.99 -3.33
N THR A 156 11.37 5.16 -2.83
CA THR A 156 11.07 4.99 -1.40
C THR A 156 12.32 4.63 -0.60
N ALA A 157 13.10 3.66 -1.07
CA ALA A 157 14.32 3.23 -0.40
C ALA A 157 15.38 4.34 -0.40
N GLN A 158 15.50 5.11 -1.48
CA GLN A 158 16.47 6.22 -1.57
C GLN A 158 16.10 7.36 -0.62
N GLU A 159 14.82 7.67 -0.50
CA GLU A 159 14.31 8.64 0.48
C GLU A 159 14.63 8.21 1.92
N ILE A 160 14.49 6.90 2.22
CA ILE A 160 14.84 6.34 3.53
C ILE A 160 16.36 6.44 3.78
N LEU A 161 17.19 6.09 2.80
CA LEU A 161 18.65 6.21 2.91
C LEU A 161 19.08 7.65 3.17
N ALA A 162 18.46 8.61 2.50
CA ALA A 162 18.80 10.04 2.64
C ALA A 162 18.46 10.58 4.04
N ASP A 163 17.32 10.17 4.61
CA ASP A 163 16.84 10.68 5.90
C ASP A 163 17.44 9.92 7.11
N PHE A 164 17.97 8.71 6.89
CA PHE A 164 18.58 7.89 7.95
C PHE A 164 20.03 7.50 7.61
N PRO A 165 20.95 8.47 7.54
CA PRO A 165 22.35 8.18 7.16
C PRO A 165 23.07 7.22 8.12
N ASP A 166 22.63 7.19 9.39
CA ASP A 166 23.18 6.26 10.42
C ASP A 166 22.51 4.90 10.44
N GLY A 167 21.59 4.62 9.51
CA GLY A 167 20.87 3.35 9.40
C GLY A 167 19.64 3.21 10.26
N LEU A 168 18.99 2.05 10.10
CA LEU A 168 17.84 1.58 10.87
C LEU A 168 18.16 0.21 11.47
N ASP A 169 17.58 -0.10 12.64
CA ASP A 169 17.67 -1.44 13.23
C ASP A 169 16.57 -2.35 12.71
N ALA A 170 15.37 -1.81 12.48
CA ALA A 170 14.24 -2.57 11.95
C ALA A 170 13.36 -1.78 10.99
N LEU A 171 12.91 -2.47 9.93
CA LEU A 171 11.84 -2.07 9.02
C LEU A 171 10.65 -2.99 9.25
N ILE A 172 9.52 -2.45 9.68
CA ILE A 172 8.30 -3.21 9.98
C ILE A 172 7.17 -2.70 9.09
N THR A 173 6.63 -3.56 8.22
CA THR A 173 5.69 -3.09 7.20
C THR A 173 4.69 -4.15 6.73
N GLY A 174 3.45 -3.73 6.47
CA GLY A 174 2.37 -4.58 5.99
C GLY A 174 2.55 -5.03 4.55
N VAL A 175 2.16 -6.25 4.26
CA VAL A 175 2.26 -6.84 2.92
C VAL A 175 0.89 -6.86 2.23
N GLY A 176 0.74 -6.00 1.21
CA GLY A 176 -0.36 -6.04 0.24
C GLY A 176 0.10 -6.70 -1.05
N THR A 177 0.72 -5.93 -1.95
CA THR A 177 1.27 -6.43 -3.22
C THR A 177 2.69 -6.99 -3.12
N GLY A 178 3.38 -6.78 -1.99
CA GLY A 178 4.76 -7.24 -1.77
C GLY A 178 5.85 -6.34 -2.34
N GLY A 179 5.56 -5.53 -3.35
CA GLY A 179 6.59 -4.76 -4.08
C GLY A 179 7.33 -3.73 -3.22
N HIS A 180 6.63 -3.06 -2.31
CA HIS A 180 7.25 -2.05 -1.46
C HIS A 180 8.23 -2.64 -0.44
N ILE A 181 7.86 -3.70 0.27
CA ILE A 181 8.77 -4.34 1.23
C ILE A 181 9.98 -4.95 0.51
N THR A 182 9.75 -5.62 -0.62
CA THR A 182 10.82 -6.21 -1.44
C THR A 182 11.77 -5.14 -1.96
N GLY A 183 11.25 -4.10 -2.63
CA GLY A 183 12.09 -3.04 -3.20
C GLY A 183 12.87 -2.26 -2.14
N CYS A 184 12.25 -1.95 -0.99
CA CYS A 184 12.96 -1.32 0.12
C CYS A 184 14.00 -2.27 0.73
N ALA A 185 13.65 -3.53 1.00
CA ALA A 185 14.56 -4.48 1.63
C ALA A 185 15.81 -4.77 0.78
N GLN A 186 15.65 -4.91 -0.55
CA GLN A 186 16.78 -5.10 -1.47
C GLN A 186 17.83 -3.99 -1.34
N VAL A 187 17.41 -2.76 -1.32
CA VAL A 187 18.29 -1.59 -1.26
C VAL A 187 18.83 -1.37 0.16
N LEU A 188 17.95 -1.40 1.15
CA LEU A 188 18.32 -1.06 2.52
C LEU A 188 19.19 -2.12 3.18
N LYS A 189 18.96 -3.41 2.94
CA LYS A 189 19.85 -4.47 3.43
C LYS A 189 21.22 -4.46 2.77
N ALA A 190 21.31 -4.03 1.52
CA ALA A 190 22.60 -3.82 0.85
C ALA A 190 23.40 -2.68 1.49
N ALA A 191 22.74 -1.60 1.90
CA ALA A 191 23.37 -0.48 2.60
C ALA A 191 23.62 -0.77 4.09
N TRP A 192 22.69 -1.47 4.73
CA TRP A 192 22.71 -1.80 6.17
C TRP A 192 22.53 -3.31 6.39
N PRO A 193 23.62 -4.11 6.34
CA PRO A 193 23.55 -5.58 6.41
C PRO A 193 22.89 -6.15 7.68
N ASN A 194 22.87 -5.36 8.78
CA ASN A 194 22.26 -5.76 10.04
C ASN A 194 20.77 -5.39 10.16
N LEU A 195 20.21 -4.68 9.17
CA LEU A 195 18.80 -4.29 9.17
C LEU A 195 17.89 -5.52 9.23
N LYS A 196 16.97 -5.52 10.18
CA LYS A 196 15.92 -6.53 10.29
C LYS A 196 14.65 -6.06 9.58
N VAL A 197 14.10 -6.92 8.72
CA VAL A 197 12.90 -6.63 7.94
C VAL A 197 11.77 -7.58 8.35
N PHE A 198 10.69 -7.02 8.87
CA PHE A 198 9.53 -7.80 9.31
C PHE A 198 8.30 -7.46 8.47
N ALA A 199 7.68 -8.51 7.92
CA ALA A 199 6.40 -8.41 7.26
C ALA A 199 5.28 -8.41 8.29
N VAL A 200 4.20 -7.65 8.03
CA VAL A 200 2.99 -7.68 8.85
C VAL A 200 1.85 -8.27 8.01
N GLU A 201 1.16 -9.24 8.58
CA GLU A 201 -0.03 -9.87 7.99
C GLU A 201 -1.17 -10.01 9.00
N PRO A 202 -2.42 -10.16 8.55
CA PRO A 202 -3.55 -10.41 9.45
C PRO A 202 -3.47 -11.81 10.08
N THR A 203 -3.66 -11.93 11.40
CA THR A 203 -3.75 -13.22 12.10
C THR A 203 -4.82 -14.14 11.50
N ALA A 204 -5.94 -13.56 11.04
CA ALA A 204 -7.03 -14.33 10.43
C ALA A 204 -6.68 -14.91 9.04
N SER A 205 -5.63 -14.42 8.38
CA SER A 205 -5.20 -14.85 7.04
C SER A 205 -3.67 -14.89 6.93
N PRO A 206 -2.98 -15.75 7.70
CA PRO A 206 -1.54 -15.70 7.87
C PRO A 206 -0.80 -16.50 6.79
N VAL A 207 -1.02 -16.16 5.53
CA VAL A 207 -0.50 -16.94 4.38
C VAL A 207 1.01 -16.86 4.21
N ILE A 208 1.65 -15.76 4.63
CA ILE A 208 3.11 -15.62 4.57
C ILE A 208 3.76 -16.53 5.62
N SER A 209 3.09 -16.69 6.77
CA SER A 209 3.50 -17.64 7.84
C SER A 209 3.10 -19.09 7.54
N GLY A 210 2.55 -19.41 6.36
CA GLY A 210 2.17 -20.77 5.97
C GLY A 210 0.75 -21.20 6.39
N GLY A 211 -0.06 -20.28 6.90
CA GLY A 211 -1.46 -20.54 7.24
C GLY A 211 -2.41 -20.45 6.06
N ALA A 212 -3.68 -20.78 6.28
CA ALA A 212 -4.72 -20.74 5.27
C ALA A 212 -5.25 -19.30 5.06
N PRO A 213 -5.62 -18.92 3.82
CA PRO A 213 -6.28 -17.65 3.56
C PRO A 213 -7.71 -17.63 4.12
N ALA A 214 -8.10 -16.52 4.73
CA ALA A 214 -9.46 -16.28 5.19
C ALA A 214 -9.84 -14.79 5.06
N PRO A 215 -11.15 -14.46 5.04
CA PRO A 215 -11.60 -13.07 5.08
C PRO A 215 -11.16 -12.38 6.37
N HIS A 216 -10.74 -11.13 6.25
CA HIS A 216 -10.33 -10.30 7.38
C HIS A 216 -10.64 -8.81 7.12
N PRO A 217 -10.83 -7.98 8.16
CA PRO A 217 -11.23 -6.58 7.99
C PRO A 217 -10.06 -5.60 7.83
N ILE A 218 -8.79 -6.05 7.90
CA ILE A 218 -7.62 -5.16 7.72
C ILE A 218 -7.41 -4.92 6.23
N GLN A 219 -8.04 -3.87 5.70
CA GLN A 219 -7.98 -3.55 4.28
C GLN A 219 -6.58 -3.04 3.90
N GLY A 220 -6.10 -3.44 2.71
CA GLY A 220 -4.83 -2.97 2.13
C GLY A 220 -3.65 -3.92 2.30
N ILE A 221 -3.73 -4.89 3.21
CA ILE A 221 -2.75 -5.98 3.40
C ILE A 221 -3.47 -7.33 3.40
N GLY A 222 -2.72 -8.43 3.37
CA GLY A 222 -3.30 -9.77 3.47
C GLY A 222 -4.12 -10.17 2.24
N ALA A 223 -3.50 -10.25 1.07
CA ALA A 223 -4.19 -10.55 -0.20
C ALA A 223 -4.82 -11.97 -0.29
N GLY A 224 -4.55 -12.84 0.69
CA GLY A 224 -4.99 -14.23 0.70
C GLY A 224 -4.12 -15.17 -0.15
N PHE A 225 -3.02 -14.67 -0.65
CA PHE A 225 -1.97 -15.43 -1.36
C PHE A 225 -0.63 -14.69 -1.20
N ILE A 226 0.48 -15.38 -1.48
CA ILE A 226 1.82 -14.76 -1.53
C ILE A 226 1.97 -14.09 -2.91
N PRO A 227 2.07 -12.74 -2.98
CA PRO A 227 2.24 -12.04 -4.26
C PRO A 227 3.56 -12.40 -4.94
N LYS A 228 3.59 -12.42 -6.28
CA LYS A 228 4.85 -12.63 -7.02
C LYS A 228 5.90 -11.55 -6.76
N ASN A 229 5.45 -10.35 -6.38
CA ASN A 229 6.33 -9.23 -6.01
C ASN A 229 6.90 -9.33 -4.59
N LEU A 230 6.55 -10.35 -3.79
CA LEU A 230 7.11 -10.56 -2.46
C LEU A 230 8.28 -11.53 -2.51
N ASP A 231 9.46 -11.05 -2.22
CA ASP A 231 10.64 -11.89 -1.95
C ASP A 231 10.71 -12.22 -0.45
N VAL A 232 10.23 -13.41 -0.10
CA VAL A 232 10.20 -13.87 1.30
C VAL A 232 11.60 -14.12 1.87
N SER A 233 12.60 -14.30 1.04
CA SER A 233 14.00 -14.54 1.49
C SER A 233 14.64 -13.31 2.13
N LEU A 234 14.08 -12.12 1.88
CA LEU A 234 14.53 -10.86 2.46
C LEU A 234 13.95 -10.61 3.86
N LEU A 235 12.97 -11.40 4.30
CA LEU A 235 12.30 -11.22 5.58
C LEU A 235 13.06 -11.88 6.72
N ASP A 236 13.23 -11.16 7.83
CA ASP A 236 13.76 -11.71 9.07
C ASP A 236 12.65 -12.30 9.97
N GLY A 237 11.39 -12.09 9.61
CA GLY A 237 10.22 -12.64 10.27
C GLY A 237 8.91 -12.04 9.80
N VAL A 238 7.83 -12.63 10.29
CA VAL A 238 6.45 -12.20 10.02
C VAL A 238 5.73 -11.95 11.33
N ILE A 239 5.06 -10.82 11.44
CA ILE A 239 4.29 -10.41 12.63
C ILE A 239 2.81 -10.48 12.27
N GLN A 240 2.06 -11.27 13.00
CA GLN A 240 0.61 -11.38 12.84
C GLN A 240 -0.10 -10.36 13.72
N VAL A 241 -1.10 -9.70 13.16
CA VAL A 241 -1.87 -8.66 13.86
C VAL A 241 -3.37 -8.92 13.70
N ASP A 242 -4.08 -8.87 14.82
CA ASP A 242 -5.54 -8.92 14.83
C ASP A 242 -6.16 -7.59 14.45
N ALA A 243 -7.42 -7.65 14.00
CA ALA A 243 -8.14 -6.49 13.50
C ALA A 243 -8.37 -5.41 14.57
N GLU A 244 -8.70 -5.79 15.80
CA GLU A 244 -8.99 -4.81 16.85
C GLU A 244 -7.73 -4.08 17.34
N PRO A 245 -6.60 -4.74 17.62
CA PRO A 245 -5.33 -4.05 17.83
C PRO A 245 -4.95 -3.08 16.70
N ALA A 246 -5.19 -3.46 15.44
CA ALA A 246 -4.94 -2.58 14.30
C ALA A 246 -5.82 -1.32 14.32
N ARG A 247 -7.12 -1.47 14.59
CA ARG A 247 -8.08 -0.35 14.72
C ARG A 247 -7.73 0.54 15.90
N GLU A 248 -7.44 -0.05 17.06
CA GLU A 248 -7.10 0.73 18.27
C GLU A 248 -5.82 1.54 18.04
N MET A 249 -4.78 0.97 17.44
CA MET A 249 -3.56 1.71 17.16
C MET A 249 -3.78 2.84 16.14
N ALA A 250 -4.68 2.67 15.18
CA ALA A 250 -5.07 3.76 14.27
C ALA A 250 -5.79 4.89 15.02
N ARG A 251 -6.72 4.55 15.95
CA ARG A 251 -7.42 5.53 16.80
C ARG A 251 -6.46 6.25 17.74
N ARG A 252 -5.54 5.51 18.36
CA ARG A 252 -4.51 6.07 19.25
C ARG A 252 -3.56 6.99 18.50
N SER A 253 -3.13 6.61 17.30
CA SER A 253 -2.31 7.47 16.43
C SER A 253 -3.00 8.83 16.18
N ALA A 254 -4.31 8.84 15.95
CA ALA A 254 -5.05 10.08 15.80
C ALA A 254 -5.09 10.90 17.10
N ARG A 255 -5.36 10.27 18.26
CA ARG A 255 -5.52 10.96 19.55
C ARG A 255 -4.19 11.40 20.17
N GLU A 256 -3.13 10.62 19.98
CA GLU A 256 -1.85 10.82 20.65
C GLU A 256 -0.82 11.55 19.77
N GLU A 257 -0.86 11.32 18.43
CA GLU A 257 0.10 11.90 17.48
C GLU A 257 -0.54 12.89 16.50
N GLY A 258 -1.87 13.02 16.47
CA GLY A 258 -2.57 13.86 15.51
C GLY A 258 -2.59 13.30 14.09
N ILE A 259 -2.33 12.00 13.92
CA ILE A 259 -2.20 11.35 12.61
C ILE A 259 -3.30 10.29 12.46
N LEU A 260 -4.39 10.64 11.78
CA LEU A 260 -5.45 9.67 11.45
C LEU A 260 -4.98 8.80 10.27
N VAL A 261 -4.64 7.56 10.56
CA VAL A 261 -4.11 6.57 9.59
C VAL A 261 -5.18 5.56 9.20
N GLY A 262 -5.00 4.89 8.05
CA GLY A 262 -5.82 3.74 7.67
C GLY A 262 -5.55 2.51 8.55
N ILE A 263 -6.45 1.52 8.47
CA ILE A 263 -6.42 0.31 9.33
C ILE A 263 -5.12 -0.49 9.14
N SER A 264 -4.59 -0.59 7.90
CA SER A 264 -3.32 -1.26 7.64
C SER A 264 -2.12 -0.56 8.27
N SER A 265 -2.15 0.77 8.36
CA SER A 265 -1.13 1.54 9.07
C SER A 265 -1.24 1.30 10.59
N GLY A 266 -2.47 1.21 11.11
CA GLY A 266 -2.71 0.79 12.50
C GLY A 266 -2.18 -0.61 12.78
N ALA A 267 -2.30 -1.55 11.83
CA ALA A 267 -1.70 -2.88 11.94
C ALA A 267 -0.17 -2.81 12.02
N THR A 268 0.47 -1.96 11.22
CA THR A 268 1.91 -1.73 11.31
C THR A 268 2.31 -1.16 12.66
N LEU A 269 1.58 -0.19 13.19
CA LEU A 269 1.83 0.36 14.52
C LEU A 269 1.65 -0.67 15.63
N ALA A 270 0.64 -1.56 15.51
CA ALA A 270 0.44 -2.67 16.44
C ALA A 270 1.59 -3.69 16.38
N ALA A 271 2.06 -4.02 15.18
CA ALA A 271 3.22 -4.88 14.98
C ALA A 271 4.51 -4.28 15.57
N ILE A 272 4.70 -2.97 15.41
CA ILE A 272 5.82 -2.25 16.03
C ILE A 272 5.73 -2.37 17.56
N ALA A 273 4.54 -2.15 18.17
CA ALA A 273 4.35 -2.28 19.61
C ALA A 273 4.72 -3.68 20.13
N GLN A 274 4.33 -4.74 19.41
CA GLN A 274 4.71 -6.12 19.73
C GLN A 274 6.23 -6.30 19.65
N LYS A 275 6.87 -5.78 18.58
CA LYS A 275 8.28 -6.06 18.30
C LYS A 275 9.24 -5.24 19.14
N LEU A 276 8.85 -4.04 19.59
CA LEU A 276 9.70 -3.17 20.42
C LEU A 276 10.19 -3.84 21.70
N ALA A 277 9.40 -4.76 22.28
CA ALA A 277 9.79 -5.49 23.49
C ALA A 277 10.96 -6.49 23.25
N GLU A 278 11.18 -6.89 22.01
CA GLU A 278 12.22 -7.84 21.61
C GLU A 278 13.45 -7.16 21.02
N LEU A 279 13.34 -5.89 20.66
CA LEU A 279 14.45 -5.12 20.08
C LEU A 279 15.31 -4.46 21.19
N PRO A 280 16.58 -4.17 20.92
CA PRO A 280 17.41 -3.42 21.84
C PRO A 280 16.78 -2.06 22.23
N ALA A 281 17.02 -1.61 23.47
CA ALA A 281 16.55 -0.31 23.92
C ALA A 281 17.09 0.81 23.01
N GLY A 282 16.19 1.69 22.54
CA GLY A 282 16.52 2.79 21.63
C GLY A 282 16.67 2.38 20.16
N ALA A 283 16.40 1.11 19.80
CA ALA A 283 16.43 0.64 18.42
C ALA A 283 15.62 1.57 17.51
N ARG A 284 16.22 1.96 16.38
CA ARG A 284 15.60 2.81 15.38
C ARG A 284 14.71 1.99 14.46
N VAL A 285 13.40 2.15 14.61
CA VAL A 285 12.37 1.39 13.90
C VAL A 285 11.63 2.28 12.92
N LEU A 286 11.52 1.83 11.66
CA LEU A 286 10.72 2.48 10.65
C LEU A 286 9.50 1.64 10.31
N GLY A 287 8.31 2.26 10.36
CA GLY A 287 7.08 1.76 9.79
C GLY A 287 6.53 2.67 8.70
N PHE A 288 5.31 2.38 8.24
CA PHE A 288 4.66 3.14 7.18
C PHE A 288 3.24 3.57 7.57
N ASN A 289 2.90 4.78 7.21
CA ASN A 289 1.53 5.25 7.09
C ASN A 289 1.16 5.22 5.59
N TYR A 290 0.43 4.17 5.19
CA TYR A 290 0.16 3.88 3.78
C TYR A 290 -0.87 4.81 3.16
N ASP A 291 -1.86 5.25 3.95
CA ASP A 291 -2.97 6.10 3.51
C ASP A 291 -3.63 6.82 4.69
N THR A 292 -4.70 7.55 4.39
CA THR A 292 -5.45 8.34 5.38
C THR A 292 -6.66 7.60 5.92
N GLY A 293 -6.95 7.78 7.21
CA GLY A 293 -8.11 7.18 7.88
C GLY A 293 -9.46 7.68 7.38
N GLU A 294 -9.52 8.85 6.74
CA GLU A 294 -10.76 9.41 6.17
C GLU A 294 -11.42 8.50 5.12
N ARG A 295 -10.66 7.57 4.54
CA ARG A 295 -11.18 6.54 3.60
C ARG A 295 -11.94 5.40 4.26
N TYR A 296 -11.96 5.36 5.58
CA TYR A 296 -12.48 4.25 6.39
C TYR A 296 -13.54 4.67 7.39
N LEU A 297 -14.04 5.92 7.32
CA LEU A 297 -15.02 6.45 8.28
C LEU A 297 -16.32 5.64 8.34
N SER A 298 -16.73 5.04 7.24
CA SER A 298 -17.92 4.15 7.15
C SER A 298 -17.63 2.69 7.51
N VAL A 299 -16.37 2.34 7.83
CA VAL A 299 -16.02 0.96 8.19
C VAL A 299 -16.45 0.70 9.63
N GLU A 300 -17.33 -0.28 9.80
CA GLU A 300 -17.85 -0.68 11.11
C GLU A 300 -16.71 -1.01 12.08
N GLY A 301 -16.78 -0.45 13.29
CA GLY A 301 -15.81 -0.63 14.36
C GLY A 301 -14.45 0.07 14.13
N PHE A 302 -14.29 0.87 13.07
CA PHE A 302 -13.06 1.65 12.89
C PHE A 302 -13.01 2.85 13.84
N LEU A 303 -14.07 3.64 13.88
CA LEU A 303 -14.22 4.74 14.82
C LEU A 303 -15.32 4.41 15.85
N PRO A 304 -15.29 5.02 17.06
CA PRO A 304 -16.40 4.97 18.00
C PRO A 304 -17.67 5.52 17.35
N ALA A 305 -18.82 4.95 17.75
CA ALA A 305 -20.13 5.43 17.32
C ALA A 305 -20.44 6.80 17.94
#